data_cf1fa08a4875fe038f0aa70c1a91feb9
#
_entry.id   cf1fa08a4875fe038f0aa70c1a91feb9
#
_cell.length_a   1.000
_cell.length_b   1.000
_cell.length_c   1.000
_cell.angle_alpha   90.00
_cell.angle_beta   90.00
_cell.angle_gamma   90.00
#
_symmetry.space_group_name_H-M   'P 1'
#
loop_
_entity.id
_entity.type
_entity.pdbx_description
1 polymer ?
#
loop_
_entity_poly.entity_id
_entity_poly.type
_entity_poly.pdbx_seq_one_letter_code
_entity_poly.pdbx_strand_id
1 'polypeptide(L)'
;MAFSPLDGYDDFLRELKESVRGAQIKAALSVNRELVLLYWHIGREILARQQQQGWGTKVIERLAKDLKAAFPDMKGFSARNLKYMRAFVEAYPDELFVQQAAAQIPWFHNCVILDKIKNNLEREW
;
A
#
# COMPACT_ATOMS: atom_id res chain seq x y z
N MET A 1 -22.98 -19.09 49.35
CA MET A 1 -23.01 -18.04 48.36
C MET A 1 -23.36 -18.59 47.00
N ALA A 2 -24.41 -18.09 46.43
CA ALA A 2 -24.75 -18.46 45.04
C ALA A 2 -24.04 -17.49 44.09
N PHE A 3 -23.21 -18.04 43.22
CA PHE A 3 -22.63 -17.25 42.17
C PHE A 3 -23.66 -17.05 41.05
N SER A 4 -23.73 -15.83 40.54
CA SER A 4 -24.52 -15.55 39.35
C SER A 4 -23.92 -16.31 38.15
N PRO A 5 -24.75 -16.89 37.24
CA PRO A 5 -24.23 -17.49 36.02
C PRO A 5 -23.47 -16.50 35.14
N LEU A 6 -23.63 -15.18 35.39
CA LEU A 6 -22.99 -14.12 34.66
C LEU A 6 -21.76 -13.55 35.38
N ASP A 7 -21.32 -14.17 36.48
CA ASP A 7 -20.08 -13.76 37.16
C ASP A 7 -18.91 -13.92 36.22
N GLY A 8 -18.11 -12.86 36.05
CA GLY A 8 -16.98 -12.83 35.12
C GLY A 8 -17.34 -12.61 33.65
N TYR A 9 -18.63 -12.50 33.34
CA TYR A 9 -19.06 -12.28 31.96
C TYR A 9 -18.49 -10.98 31.35
N ASP A 10 -18.55 -9.88 32.10
CA ASP A 10 -18.06 -8.60 31.62
C ASP A 10 -16.56 -8.63 31.33
N ASP A 11 -15.78 -9.28 32.17
CA ASP A 11 -14.35 -9.47 31.94
C ASP A 11 -14.07 -10.34 30.71
N PHE A 12 -14.80 -11.44 30.58
CA PHE A 12 -14.72 -12.32 29.42
C PHE A 12 -15.06 -11.58 28.12
N LEU A 13 -16.16 -10.81 28.14
CA LEU A 13 -16.57 -10.03 26.97
C LEU A 13 -15.52 -9.01 26.58
N ARG A 14 -14.92 -8.31 27.54
CA ARG A 14 -13.86 -7.34 27.31
C ARG A 14 -12.65 -8.00 26.66
N GLU A 15 -12.22 -9.14 27.17
CA GLU A 15 -11.09 -9.91 26.62
C GLU A 15 -11.36 -10.34 25.18
N LEU A 16 -12.59 -10.81 24.89
CA LEU A 16 -12.98 -11.17 23.52
C LEU A 16 -12.94 -9.97 22.58
N LYS A 17 -13.45 -8.82 23.03
CA LYS A 17 -13.44 -7.59 22.23
C LYS A 17 -12.00 -7.17 21.91
N GLU A 18 -11.09 -7.25 22.86
CA GLU A 18 -9.68 -6.94 22.65
C GLU A 18 -9.04 -7.90 21.65
N SER A 19 -9.35 -9.19 21.76
CA SER A 19 -8.85 -10.20 20.80
C SER A 19 -9.35 -9.96 19.39
N VAL A 20 -10.64 -9.63 19.24
CA VAL A 20 -11.23 -9.33 17.93
C VAL A 20 -10.60 -8.08 17.32
N ARG A 21 -10.45 -7.02 18.11
CA ARG A 21 -9.80 -5.78 17.63
C ARG A 21 -8.36 -6.02 17.19
N GLY A 22 -7.61 -6.80 17.97
CA GLY A 22 -6.23 -7.17 17.62
C GLY A 22 -6.16 -7.94 16.31
N ALA A 23 -7.06 -8.88 16.08
CA ALA A 23 -7.14 -9.64 14.84
C ALA A 23 -7.51 -8.76 13.65
N GLN A 24 -8.44 -7.81 13.83
CA GLN A 24 -8.82 -6.86 12.78
C GLN A 24 -7.65 -5.97 12.38
N ILE A 25 -6.87 -5.47 13.35
CA ILE A 25 -5.69 -4.64 13.09
C ILE A 25 -4.66 -5.44 12.31
N LYS A 26 -4.36 -6.68 12.71
CA LYS A 26 -3.41 -7.56 12.00
C LYS A 26 -3.86 -7.83 10.56
N ALA A 27 -5.15 -8.10 10.36
CA ALA A 27 -5.69 -8.32 9.03
C ALA A 27 -5.54 -7.07 8.15
N ALA A 28 -5.84 -5.89 8.68
CA ALA A 28 -5.69 -4.62 7.96
C ALA A 28 -4.23 -4.35 7.59
N LEU A 29 -3.29 -4.60 8.50
CA LEU A 29 -1.86 -4.45 8.24
C LEU A 29 -1.38 -5.43 7.17
N SER A 30 -1.85 -6.67 7.19
CA SER A 30 -1.52 -7.68 6.19
C SER A 30 -2.03 -7.28 4.80
N VAL A 31 -3.25 -6.78 4.70
CA VAL A 31 -3.83 -6.29 3.44
C VAL A 31 -3.01 -5.12 2.90
N ASN A 32 -2.64 -4.16 3.76
CA ASN A 32 -1.80 -3.03 3.36
C ASN A 32 -0.45 -3.49 2.84
N ARG A 33 0.20 -4.42 3.54
CA ARG A 33 1.50 -4.97 3.12
C ARG A 33 1.41 -5.60 1.74
N GLU A 34 0.42 -6.45 1.50
CA GLU A 34 0.21 -7.08 0.20
C GLU A 34 -0.04 -6.05 -0.90
N LEU A 35 -0.82 -5.01 -0.61
CA LEU A 35 -1.11 -3.94 -1.56
C LEU A 35 0.15 -3.15 -1.93
N VAL A 36 0.94 -2.74 -0.94
CA VAL A 36 2.19 -1.98 -1.16
C VAL A 36 3.19 -2.81 -1.98
N LEU A 37 3.32 -4.09 -1.68
CA LEU A 37 4.19 -5.00 -2.44
C LEU A 37 3.70 -5.17 -3.88
N LEU A 38 2.39 -5.31 -4.10
CA LEU A 38 1.81 -5.35 -5.44
C LEU A 38 2.14 -4.09 -6.23
N TYR A 39 1.97 -2.92 -5.61
CA TYR A 39 2.27 -1.64 -6.25
C TYR A 39 3.75 -1.50 -6.58
N TRP A 40 4.62 -1.99 -5.71
CA TRP A 40 6.06 -2.01 -5.98
C TRP A 40 6.37 -2.88 -7.21
N HIS A 41 5.79 -4.08 -7.31
CA HIS A 41 5.97 -4.97 -8.45
C HIS A 41 5.45 -4.35 -9.74
N ILE A 42 4.28 -3.72 -9.71
CA ILE A 42 3.73 -3.01 -10.88
C ILE A 42 4.66 -1.88 -11.30
N GLY A 43 5.13 -1.07 -10.35
CA GLY A 43 6.05 0.02 -10.61
C GLY A 43 7.36 -0.46 -11.25
N ARG A 44 7.90 -1.57 -10.76
CA ARG A 44 9.11 -2.19 -11.32
C ARG A 44 8.91 -2.62 -12.78
N GLU A 45 7.78 -3.24 -13.09
CA GLU A 45 7.48 -3.66 -14.45
C GLU A 45 7.29 -2.45 -15.38
N ILE A 46 6.62 -1.41 -14.93
CA ILE A 46 6.47 -0.18 -15.71
C ILE A 46 7.84 0.44 -16.01
N LEU A 47 8.68 0.58 -14.99
CA LEU A 47 10.00 1.18 -15.14
C LEU A 47 10.88 0.38 -16.10
N ALA A 48 10.91 -0.95 -15.97
CA ALA A 48 11.68 -1.81 -16.83
C ALA A 48 11.25 -1.68 -18.30
N ARG A 49 9.94 -1.64 -18.57
CA ARG A 49 9.42 -1.54 -19.93
C ARG A 49 9.62 -0.14 -20.52
N GLN A 50 9.57 0.90 -19.71
CA GLN A 50 9.90 2.25 -20.16
C GLN A 50 11.36 2.35 -20.61
N GLN A 51 12.26 1.70 -19.87
CA GLN A 51 13.69 1.66 -20.22
C GLN A 51 13.96 0.84 -21.46
N GLN A 52 13.30 -0.32 -21.61
CA GLN A 52 13.54 -1.24 -22.73
C GLN A 52 12.84 -0.82 -24.02
N GLN A 53 11.63 -0.28 -23.91
CA GLN A 53 10.75 -0.04 -25.06
C GLN A 53 10.47 1.44 -25.30
N GLY A 54 11.00 2.33 -24.47
CA GLY A 54 10.80 3.76 -24.64
C GLY A 54 9.36 4.23 -24.43
N TRP A 55 8.58 3.52 -23.61
CA TRP A 55 7.18 3.88 -23.36
C TRP A 55 7.09 5.21 -22.62
N GLY A 56 6.23 6.09 -23.14
CA GLY A 56 5.96 7.38 -22.54
C GLY A 56 4.67 7.42 -21.71
N THR A 57 4.25 8.65 -21.39
CA THR A 57 3.07 8.92 -20.56
C THR A 57 1.77 8.34 -21.15
N LYS A 58 1.63 8.33 -22.47
CA LYS A 58 0.43 7.82 -23.14
C LYS A 58 0.19 6.33 -22.87
N VAL A 59 1.27 5.55 -22.75
CA VAL A 59 1.17 4.13 -22.44
C VAL A 59 0.68 3.94 -21.00
N ILE A 60 1.16 4.77 -20.07
CA ILE A 60 0.68 4.74 -18.68
C ILE A 60 -0.82 5.06 -18.61
N GLU A 61 -1.28 6.05 -19.35
CA GLU A 61 -2.71 6.40 -19.43
C GLU A 61 -3.56 5.25 -19.98
N ARG A 62 -3.08 4.60 -21.04
CA ARG A 62 -3.73 3.43 -21.60
C ARG A 62 -3.77 2.27 -20.61
N LEU A 63 -2.65 1.99 -19.94
CA LEU A 63 -2.56 0.95 -18.93
C LEU A 63 -3.54 1.21 -17.78
N ALA A 64 -3.65 2.45 -17.32
CA ALA A 64 -4.59 2.84 -16.27
C ALA A 64 -6.04 2.54 -16.70
N LYS A 65 -6.40 2.89 -17.94
CA LYS A 65 -7.73 2.63 -18.49
C LYS A 65 -8.01 1.13 -18.55
N ASP A 66 -7.06 0.35 -19.04
CA ASP A 66 -7.22 -1.09 -19.20
C ASP A 66 -7.31 -1.81 -17.86
N LEU A 67 -6.50 -1.41 -16.88
CA LEU A 67 -6.55 -1.98 -15.53
C LEU A 67 -7.86 -1.65 -14.80
N LYS A 68 -8.36 -0.43 -14.95
CA LYS A 68 -9.67 -0.05 -14.39
C LYS A 68 -10.80 -0.87 -15.00
N ALA A 69 -10.74 -1.13 -16.30
CA ALA A 69 -11.73 -1.94 -16.98
C ALA A 69 -11.68 -3.40 -16.53
N ALA A 70 -10.48 -3.95 -16.34
CA ALA A 70 -10.28 -5.32 -15.89
C ALA A 70 -10.64 -5.53 -14.41
N PHE A 71 -10.41 -4.52 -13.58
CA PHE A 71 -10.59 -4.58 -12.12
C PHE A 71 -11.42 -3.38 -11.63
N PRO A 72 -12.70 -3.30 -11.99
CA PRO A 72 -13.53 -2.12 -11.70
C PRO A 72 -13.74 -1.88 -10.20
N ASP A 73 -13.61 -2.93 -9.37
CA ASP A 73 -13.80 -2.83 -7.92
C ASP A 73 -12.54 -2.38 -7.18
N MET A 74 -11.39 -2.37 -7.86
CA MET A 74 -10.14 -1.91 -7.27
C MET A 74 -9.92 -0.42 -7.53
N LYS A 75 -9.62 0.31 -6.47
CA LYS A 75 -9.17 1.70 -6.54
C LYS A 75 -7.64 1.71 -6.56
N GLY A 76 -7.04 2.62 -7.27
CA GLY A 76 -5.59 2.75 -7.25
C GLY A 76 -4.91 2.54 -8.61
N PHE A 77 -5.69 2.32 -9.67
CA PHE A 77 -5.17 2.20 -11.03
C PHE A 77 -5.34 3.47 -11.85
N SER A 78 -5.33 4.65 -11.21
CA SER A 78 -5.26 5.91 -11.93
C SER A 78 -3.87 6.08 -12.55
N ALA A 79 -3.77 6.86 -13.62
CA ALA A 79 -2.47 7.18 -14.22
C ALA A 79 -1.54 7.83 -13.19
N ARG A 80 -2.07 8.72 -12.35
CA ARG A 80 -1.30 9.37 -11.28
C ARG A 80 -0.74 8.34 -10.31
N ASN A 81 -1.56 7.38 -9.87
CA ASN A 81 -1.11 6.38 -8.92
C ASN A 81 -0.10 5.40 -9.54
N LEU A 82 -0.25 5.05 -10.81
CA LEU A 82 0.75 4.25 -11.52
C LEU A 82 2.11 4.98 -11.59
N LYS A 83 2.10 6.30 -11.76
CA LYS A 83 3.33 7.11 -11.69
C LYS A 83 3.95 7.10 -10.30
N TYR A 84 3.12 7.11 -9.24
CA TYR A 84 3.62 6.94 -7.87
C TYR A 84 4.23 5.57 -7.65
N MET A 85 3.64 4.52 -8.21
CA MET A 85 4.22 3.17 -8.13
C MET A 85 5.61 3.13 -8.77
N ARG A 86 5.79 3.74 -9.93
CA ARG A 86 7.09 3.86 -10.58
C ARG A 86 8.08 4.66 -9.73
N ALA A 87 7.67 5.82 -9.24
CA ALA A 87 8.51 6.66 -8.38
C ALA A 87 8.91 5.93 -7.09
N PHE A 88 8.02 5.12 -6.55
CA PHE A 88 8.28 4.30 -5.37
C PHE A 88 9.42 3.30 -5.62
N VAL A 89 9.42 2.62 -6.76
CA VAL A 89 10.50 1.70 -7.14
C VAL A 89 11.81 2.45 -7.36
N GLU A 90 11.77 3.62 -7.98
CA GLU A 90 12.96 4.44 -8.18
C GLU A 90 13.59 4.87 -6.85
N ALA A 91 12.74 5.22 -5.87
CA ALA A 91 13.20 5.60 -4.53
C ALA A 91 13.68 4.41 -3.71
N TYR A 92 13.03 3.26 -3.86
CA TYR A 92 13.29 2.05 -3.08
C TYR A 92 13.47 0.84 -4.00
N PRO A 93 14.62 0.72 -4.68
CA PRO A 93 14.84 -0.39 -5.63
C PRO A 93 15.08 -1.74 -4.97
N ASP A 94 15.36 -1.77 -3.67
CA ASP A 94 15.59 -3.02 -2.93
C ASP A 94 14.27 -3.58 -2.40
N GLU A 95 13.84 -4.71 -2.98
CA GLU A 95 12.61 -5.39 -2.58
C GLU A 95 12.61 -5.78 -1.10
N LEU A 96 13.75 -6.22 -0.58
CA LEU A 96 13.86 -6.63 0.82
C LEU A 96 13.58 -5.46 1.76
N PHE A 97 14.11 -4.28 1.45
CA PHE A 97 13.84 -3.06 2.21
C PHE A 97 12.35 -2.72 2.17
N VAL A 98 11.71 -2.84 1.00
CA VAL A 98 10.28 -2.58 0.84
C VAL A 98 9.47 -3.53 1.72
N GLN A 99 9.80 -4.82 1.74
CA GLN A 99 9.13 -5.81 2.58
C GLN A 99 9.29 -5.51 4.07
N GLN A 100 10.47 -5.07 4.50
CA GLN A 100 10.79 -4.88 5.92
C GLN A 100 10.34 -3.54 6.48
N ALA A 101 10.31 -2.49 5.66
CA ALA A 101 10.06 -1.12 6.13
C ALA A 101 8.89 -0.45 5.41
N ALA A 102 9.00 -0.22 4.11
CA ALA A 102 8.03 0.60 3.37
C ALA A 102 6.63 -0.03 3.34
N ALA A 103 6.53 -1.36 3.28
CA ALA A 103 5.26 -2.07 3.27
C ALA A 103 4.53 -2.03 4.62
N GLN A 104 5.19 -1.57 5.69
CA GLN A 104 4.58 -1.35 7.00
C GLN A 104 3.83 -0.02 7.08
N ILE A 105 4.00 0.84 6.09
CA ILE A 105 3.43 2.19 6.03
C ILE A 105 2.28 2.18 5.00
N PRO A 106 1.12 2.80 5.29
CA PRO A 106 0.03 2.91 4.32
C PRO A 106 0.48 3.55 3.02
N TRP A 107 -0.08 3.09 1.91
CA TRP A 107 0.32 3.56 0.58
C TRP A 107 0.24 5.08 0.43
N PHE A 108 -0.84 5.68 0.92
CA PHE A 108 -1.01 7.13 0.87
C PHE A 108 0.14 7.86 1.55
N HIS A 109 0.60 7.37 2.71
CA HIS A 109 1.72 7.96 3.43
C HIS A 109 3.03 7.80 2.66
N ASN A 110 3.23 6.68 1.97
CA ASN A 110 4.38 6.52 1.06
C ASN A 110 4.36 7.57 -0.04
N CYS A 111 3.20 7.85 -0.64
CA CYS A 111 3.06 8.89 -1.65
C CYS A 111 3.40 10.28 -1.11
N VAL A 112 2.97 10.60 0.11
CA VAL A 112 3.28 11.87 0.77
C VAL A 112 4.78 12.00 1.00
N ILE A 113 5.45 10.92 1.44
CA ILE A 113 6.91 10.91 1.64
C ILE A 113 7.63 11.16 0.32
N LEU A 114 7.19 10.51 -0.77
CA LEU A 114 7.79 10.71 -2.10
C LEU A 114 7.66 12.16 -2.56
N ASP A 115 6.50 12.78 -2.35
CA ASP A 115 6.28 14.18 -2.70
C ASP A 115 7.18 15.11 -1.90
N LYS A 116 7.36 14.85 -0.60
CA LYS A 116 8.25 15.65 0.27
C LYS A 116 9.71 15.52 -0.13
N ILE A 117 10.18 14.34 -0.49
CA ILE A 117 11.55 14.13 -0.97
C ILE A 117 11.77 14.94 -2.24
N LYS A 118 10.85 14.87 -3.19
CA LYS A 118 10.91 15.63 -4.44
C LYS A 118 10.98 17.13 -4.17
N ASN A 119 10.11 17.65 -3.31
CA ASN A 119 10.08 19.06 -2.97
C ASN A 119 11.37 19.53 -2.30
N ASN A 120 11.94 18.71 -1.40
CA ASN A 120 13.21 19.02 -0.76
C ASN A 120 14.37 19.10 -1.76
N LEU A 121 14.43 18.16 -2.72
CA LEU A 121 15.43 18.17 -3.79
C LEU A 121 15.28 19.42 -4.67
N GLU A 122 14.07 19.80 -5.00
CA GLU A 122 13.79 21.00 -5.78
C GLU A 122 14.22 22.28 -5.05
N ARG A 123 14.08 22.32 -3.71
CA ARG A 123 14.48 23.47 -2.89
C ARG A 123 15.98 23.65 -2.78
N GLU A 124 16.76 22.60 -2.88
CA GLU A 124 18.22 22.65 -2.80
C GLU A 124 18.87 23.15 -4.08
N TRP A 125 18.13 23.20 -5.16
CA TRP A 125 18.56 23.71 -6.45
C TRP A 125 18.09 25.16 -6.66
#